data_e03a263ea93160a9eda37be521bfe481
#
_entry.id   e03a263ea93160a9eda37be521bfe481
#
_cell.length_a   1.000
_cell.length_b   1.000
_cell.length_c   1.000
_cell.angle_alpha   90.00
_cell.angle_beta   90.00
_cell.angle_gamma   90.00
#
_symmetry.space_group_name_H-M   'P 1'
#
loop_
_entity.id
_entity.type
_entity.pdbx_description
1 polymer ?
#
loop_
_entity_poly.entity_id
_entity_poly.type
_entity_poly.pdbx_seq_one_letter_code
_entity_poly.pdbx_strand_id
1 'polypeptide(L)'
;MGRKELYERLGQFNERIESAVENEKSIAIVASVNPDGLCSGSIAAACISRLGGRCFIRTIMELTPEMIADLKASGYDLFIFIDLGATTVNKLRDSLDARWLLIDHQNITDEAQGRLTADTVINLKECGIDGGKEISSGGLAYLLALEASNKNRDLSKLAVVSALAEKQDIGEKRSLIGINSEFVNTAQSIGALSVKPGLLITGETMPIAEAIASNLSPCIDGLTWNYENSYLLTKNSGLRLKNKNGQWRILAELDQEERGVLTEAIIKFMATSAYTELPQPEDLTGSIYSLREDPETSIRDARQFVELLKACGYANKGGIGIGICMGDRRDILDEGERIFLAYKETLKENISRIFSERWRFNDYGNCVYVFGEGAVHETMIDSVCSFLVGCLSLNNKILLVRTITKDNSHYKFCITRGFRSKFPLILEDLVKSSSEPIGGAAWGRLNSTICEIPLKKLDDFMTSIRTKIRDAEFED
;
A
#
# COMPACT_ATOMS: atom_id res chain seq x y z
N MET A 1 3.82 -14.39 -25.35
CA MET A 1 5.23 -14.60 -24.97
C MET A 1 5.42 -14.36 -23.47
N GLY A 2 5.08 -13.22 -22.94
CA GLY A 2 5.42 -12.80 -21.57
C GLY A 2 4.96 -13.70 -20.41
N ARG A 3 3.70 -14.16 -20.41
CA ARG A 3 3.21 -15.05 -19.32
C ARG A 3 3.96 -16.38 -19.26
N LYS A 4 4.27 -16.99 -20.40
CA LYS A 4 5.01 -18.26 -20.43
C LYS A 4 6.39 -18.08 -19.80
N GLU A 5 7.07 -17.00 -20.12
CA GLU A 5 8.36 -16.66 -19.57
C GLU A 5 8.30 -16.42 -18.05
N LEU A 6 7.26 -15.74 -17.56
CA LEU A 6 7.05 -15.58 -16.11
C LEU A 6 6.95 -16.94 -15.41
N TYR A 7 6.13 -17.86 -15.91
CA TYR A 7 5.98 -19.20 -15.31
C TYR A 7 7.26 -20.04 -15.39
N GLU A 8 8.03 -19.95 -16.48
CA GLU A 8 9.34 -20.60 -16.57
C GLU A 8 10.31 -20.09 -15.48
N ARG A 9 10.32 -18.80 -15.19
CA ARG A 9 11.12 -18.20 -14.12
C ARG A 9 10.62 -18.58 -12.73
N LEU A 10 9.31 -18.59 -12.51
CA LEU A 10 8.72 -19.06 -11.26
C LEU A 10 9.09 -20.53 -10.99
N GLY A 11 9.12 -21.40 -12.01
CA GLY A 11 9.59 -22.78 -11.91
C GLY A 11 11.04 -22.86 -11.43
N GLN A 12 11.95 -22.06 -12.00
CA GLN A 12 13.34 -22.02 -11.54
C GLN A 12 13.49 -21.56 -10.09
N PHE A 13 12.67 -20.61 -9.64
CA PHE A 13 12.63 -20.20 -8.24
C PHE A 13 12.14 -21.32 -7.33
N ASN A 14 11.08 -22.02 -7.73
CA ASN A 14 10.55 -23.15 -6.98
C ASN A 14 11.57 -24.30 -6.86
N GLU A 15 12.26 -24.66 -7.94
CA GLU A 15 13.33 -25.66 -7.91
C GLU A 15 14.39 -25.33 -6.86
N ARG A 16 14.77 -24.06 -6.71
CA ARG A 16 15.74 -23.63 -5.69
C ARG A 16 15.19 -23.73 -4.27
N ILE A 17 13.92 -23.35 -4.07
CA ILE A 17 13.25 -23.42 -2.77
C ILE A 17 13.04 -24.91 -2.38
N GLU A 18 12.54 -25.73 -3.29
CA GLU A 18 12.32 -27.16 -3.09
C GLU A 18 13.63 -27.88 -2.77
N SER A 19 14.70 -27.61 -3.56
CA SER A 19 16.02 -28.15 -3.28
C SER A 19 16.55 -27.71 -1.90
N ALA A 20 16.28 -26.48 -1.47
CA ALA A 20 16.68 -26.03 -0.14
C ALA A 20 15.90 -26.78 0.96
N VAL A 21 14.58 -27.00 0.75
CA VAL A 21 13.72 -27.75 1.69
C VAL A 21 14.14 -29.23 1.75
N GLU A 22 14.31 -29.90 0.61
CA GLU A 22 14.71 -31.30 0.53
C GLU A 22 16.07 -31.57 1.17
N ASN A 23 17.00 -30.62 1.11
CA ASN A 23 18.32 -30.71 1.72
C ASN A 23 18.38 -30.14 3.16
N GLU A 24 17.21 -29.91 3.79
CA GLU A 24 17.07 -29.37 5.16
C GLU A 24 17.86 -28.07 5.39
N LYS A 25 18.02 -27.25 4.35
CA LYS A 25 18.74 -25.98 4.43
C LYS A 25 17.98 -24.95 5.23
N SER A 26 18.73 -24.07 5.89
CA SER A 26 18.18 -22.94 6.62
C SER A 26 17.75 -21.82 5.66
N ILE A 27 16.49 -21.41 5.72
CA ILE A 27 15.92 -20.38 4.83
C ILE A 27 15.56 -19.14 5.65
N ALA A 28 16.00 -17.97 5.20
CA ALA A 28 15.58 -16.68 5.75
C ALA A 28 14.78 -15.87 4.72
N ILE A 29 13.60 -15.41 5.12
CA ILE A 29 12.79 -14.45 4.37
C ILE A 29 13.06 -13.06 4.95
N VAL A 30 13.46 -12.13 4.11
CA VAL A 30 13.68 -10.72 4.46
C VAL A 30 12.66 -9.90 3.67
N ALA A 31 11.60 -9.45 4.34
CA ALA A 31 10.49 -8.77 3.70
C ALA A 31 10.42 -7.29 4.11
N SER A 32 9.94 -6.44 3.20
CA SER A 32 9.56 -5.08 3.55
C SER A 32 8.50 -5.08 4.65
N VAL A 33 8.54 -4.09 5.53
CA VAL A 33 7.56 -3.92 6.60
C VAL A 33 6.25 -3.29 6.12
N ASN A 34 6.16 -2.89 4.85
CA ASN A 34 4.94 -2.37 4.26
C ASN A 34 3.88 -3.49 4.06
N PRO A 35 2.60 -3.17 3.81
CA PRO A 35 1.56 -4.18 3.67
C PRO A 35 1.79 -5.21 2.56
N ASP A 36 2.39 -4.80 1.42
CA ASP A 36 2.72 -5.74 0.34
C ASP A 36 3.80 -6.74 0.78
N GLY A 37 4.89 -6.26 1.38
CA GLY A 37 5.95 -7.11 1.91
C GLY A 37 5.46 -8.05 3.03
N LEU A 38 4.56 -7.60 3.92
CA LEU A 38 3.97 -8.44 4.97
C LEU A 38 3.09 -9.55 4.38
N CYS A 39 2.24 -9.25 3.39
CA CYS A 39 1.45 -10.26 2.69
C CYS A 39 2.34 -11.25 1.94
N SER A 40 3.31 -10.74 1.17
CA SER A 40 4.23 -11.54 0.36
C SER A 40 5.09 -12.47 1.19
N GLY A 41 5.67 -11.94 2.29
CA GLY A 41 6.47 -12.72 3.24
C GLY A 41 5.66 -13.83 3.89
N SER A 42 4.41 -13.55 4.24
CA SER A 42 3.48 -14.55 4.80
C SER A 42 3.13 -15.64 3.79
N ILE A 43 2.88 -15.27 2.53
CA ILE A 43 2.61 -16.22 1.44
C ILE A 43 3.82 -17.14 1.22
N ALA A 44 5.03 -16.58 1.12
CA ALA A 44 6.26 -17.33 0.93
C ALA A 44 6.53 -18.29 2.12
N ALA A 45 6.34 -17.83 3.36
CA ALA A 45 6.50 -18.64 4.54
C ALA A 45 5.49 -19.79 4.62
N ALA A 46 4.22 -19.51 4.31
CA ALA A 46 3.20 -20.55 4.24
C ALA A 46 3.52 -21.61 3.18
N CYS A 47 4.02 -21.20 2.00
CA CYS A 47 4.46 -22.09 0.94
C CYS A 47 5.60 -23.00 1.43
N ILE A 48 6.67 -22.43 1.98
CA ILE A 48 7.83 -23.19 2.49
C ILE A 48 7.41 -24.17 3.59
N SER A 49 6.56 -23.73 4.52
CA SER A 49 6.05 -24.59 5.59
C SER A 49 5.23 -25.77 5.06
N ARG A 50 4.40 -25.55 4.01
CA ARG A 50 3.59 -26.60 3.36
C ARG A 50 4.42 -27.58 2.54
N LEU A 51 5.59 -27.15 2.06
CA LEU A 51 6.60 -28.04 1.46
C LEU A 51 7.36 -28.86 2.52
N GLY A 52 7.15 -28.63 3.82
CA GLY A 52 7.85 -29.30 4.93
C GLY A 52 9.12 -28.58 5.39
N GLY A 53 9.43 -27.42 4.79
CA GLY A 53 10.59 -26.61 5.17
C GLY A 53 10.33 -25.75 6.40
N ARG A 54 11.42 -25.18 6.92
CA ARG A 54 11.41 -24.19 7.99
C ARG A 54 12.06 -22.90 7.51
N CYS A 55 11.45 -21.75 7.83
CA CYS A 55 12.03 -20.46 7.51
C CYS A 55 11.93 -19.50 8.69
N PHE A 56 12.86 -18.56 8.74
CA PHE A 56 12.82 -17.43 9.63
C PHE A 56 12.36 -16.20 8.82
N ILE A 57 11.46 -15.38 9.37
CA ILE A 57 11.01 -14.14 8.71
C ILE A 57 11.53 -12.95 9.49
N ARG A 58 12.23 -12.07 8.79
CA ARG A 58 12.63 -10.75 9.28
C ARG A 58 11.98 -9.67 8.43
N THR A 59 11.28 -8.74 9.09
CA THR A 59 10.70 -7.57 8.42
C THR A 59 11.61 -6.36 8.61
N ILE A 60 11.82 -5.58 7.57
CA ILE A 60 12.73 -4.44 7.56
C ILE A 60 12.11 -3.23 6.86
N MET A 61 12.47 -2.03 7.30
CA MET A 61 12.08 -0.78 6.62
C MET A 61 12.96 -0.50 5.41
N GLU A 62 14.26 -0.75 5.55
CA GLU A 62 15.27 -0.53 4.52
C GLU A 62 16.42 -1.52 4.67
N LEU A 63 17.02 -1.92 3.56
CA LEU A 63 18.20 -2.77 3.56
C LEU A 63 19.47 -1.92 3.64
N THR A 64 20.03 -1.79 4.85
CA THR A 64 21.28 -1.06 5.10
C THR A 64 22.51 -1.95 4.93
N PRO A 65 23.71 -1.36 4.70
CA PRO A 65 24.97 -2.13 4.65
C PRO A 65 25.23 -2.96 5.92
N GLU A 66 24.92 -2.41 7.10
CA GLU A 66 25.06 -3.10 8.38
C GLU A 66 24.17 -4.33 8.44
N MET A 67 22.92 -4.19 7.99
CA MET A 67 21.97 -5.30 7.94
C MET A 67 22.41 -6.40 6.97
N ILE A 68 22.98 -6.03 5.82
CA ILE A 68 23.55 -7.01 4.88
C ILE A 68 24.72 -7.77 5.54
N ALA A 69 25.57 -7.07 6.27
CA ALA A 69 26.66 -7.71 7.03
C ALA A 69 26.14 -8.69 8.08
N ASP A 70 25.09 -8.32 8.83
CA ASP A 70 24.41 -9.18 9.80
C ASP A 70 23.81 -10.42 9.12
N LEU A 71 23.13 -10.25 7.98
CA LEU A 71 22.56 -11.36 7.22
C LEU A 71 23.65 -12.30 6.73
N LYS A 72 24.76 -11.77 6.21
CA LYS A 72 25.91 -12.57 5.79
C LYS A 72 26.49 -13.38 6.95
N ALA A 73 26.59 -12.78 8.13
CA ALA A 73 27.10 -13.42 9.34
C ALA A 73 26.12 -14.45 9.95
N SER A 74 24.82 -14.36 9.64
CA SER A 74 23.77 -15.23 10.20
C SER A 74 23.87 -16.69 9.75
N GLY A 75 24.57 -16.98 8.64
CA GLY A 75 24.86 -18.33 8.17
C GLY A 75 23.69 -19.07 7.52
N TYR A 76 22.59 -18.38 7.16
CA TYR A 76 21.50 -19.01 6.39
C TYR A 76 21.99 -19.46 5.01
N ASP A 77 21.46 -20.58 4.53
CA ASP A 77 21.82 -21.20 3.26
C ASP A 77 21.12 -20.54 2.07
N LEU A 78 19.89 -20.03 2.28
CA LEU A 78 19.09 -19.35 1.28
C LEU A 78 18.40 -18.13 1.86
N PHE A 79 18.54 -16.99 1.21
CA PHE A 79 17.80 -15.77 1.50
C PHE A 79 16.73 -15.53 0.44
N ILE A 80 15.52 -15.16 0.86
CA ILE A 80 14.43 -14.72 -0.02
C ILE A 80 14.10 -13.28 0.36
N PHE A 81 14.51 -12.34 -0.47
CA PHE A 81 14.20 -10.92 -0.31
C PHE A 81 12.87 -10.59 -0.98
N ILE A 82 12.03 -9.84 -0.29
CA ILE A 82 10.66 -9.60 -0.75
C ILE A 82 10.31 -8.11 -0.62
N ASP A 83 9.91 -7.49 -1.74
CA ASP A 83 9.39 -6.12 -1.82
C ASP A 83 10.33 -5.07 -1.21
N LEU A 84 11.61 -5.14 -1.58
CA LEU A 84 12.67 -4.24 -1.09
C LEU A 84 13.18 -3.26 -2.16
N GLY A 85 12.60 -3.28 -3.34
CA GLY A 85 12.92 -2.43 -4.46
C GLY A 85 14.09 -2.93 -5.33
N ALA A 86 14.05 -2.54 -6.59
CA ALA A 86 15.02 -2.98 -7.62
C ALA A 86 16.47 -2.54 -7.31
N THR A 87 16.67 -1.44 -6.58
CA THR A 87 17.99 -0.95 -6.15
C THR A 87 18.71 -1.90 -5.19
N THR A 88 17.96 -2.77 -4.51
CA THR A 88 18.48 -3.80 -3.60
C THR A 88 19.37 -4.82 -4.32
N VAL A 89 19.08 -5.11 -5.59
CA VAL A 89 19.82 -6.09 -6.40
C VAL A 89 21.32 -5.87 -6.41
N ASN A 90 21.77 -4.63 -6.64
CA ASN A 90 23.21 -4.32 -6.66
C ASN A 90 23.86 -4.54 -5.29
N LYS A 91 23.18 -4.17 -4.20
CA LYS A 91 23.66 -4.37 -2.84
C LYS A 91 23.81 -5.87 -2.50
N LEU A 92 22.83 -6.68 -2.91
CA LEU A 92 22.82 -8.13 -2.63
C LEU A 92 23.88 -8.87 -3.45
N ARG A 93 23.98 -8.59 -4.74
CA ARG A 93 24.95 -9.24 -5.64
C ARG A 93 26.39 -9.10 -5.14
N ASP A 94 26.76 -7.91 -4.71
CA ASP A 94 28.13 -7.62 -4.29
C ASP A 94 28.45 -8.16 -2.88
N SER A 95 27.44 -8.63 -2.14
CA SER A 95 27.55 -8.98 -0.71
C SER A 95 27.23 -10.42 -0.35
N LEU A 96 26.30 -11.11 -1.02
CA LEU A 96 25.73 -12.38 -0.56
C LEU A 96 25.98 -13.58 -1.49
N ASP A 97 26.90 -13.51 -2.44
CA ASP A 97 27.10 -14.53 -3.46
C ASP A 97 25.76 -14.96 -4.11
N ALA A 98 25.63 -16.15 -4.67
CA ALA A 98 24.41 -16.62 -5.34
C ALA A 98 23.33 -17.22 -4.39
N ARG A 99 23.42 -16.99 -3.08
CA ARG A 99 22.51 -17.59 -2.08
C ARG A 99 21.25 -16.79 -1.80
N TRP A 100 20.69 -16.10 -2.80
CA TRP A 100 19.51 -15.28 -2.61
C TRP A 100 18.56 -15.32 -3.81
N LEU A 101 17.29 -15.02 -3.54
CA LEU A 101 16.21 -14.81 -4.48
C LEU A 101 15.57 -13.45 -4.19
N LEU A 102 15.12 -12.74 -5.21
CA LEU A 102 14.33 -11.50 -5.05
C LEU A 102 12.96 -11.63 -5.69
N ILE A 103 11.92 -11.44 -4.89
CA ILE A 103 10.52 -11.34 -5.31
C ILE A 103 10.12 -9.88 -5.18
N ASP A 104 9.99 -9.19 -6.30
CA ASP A 104 9.63 -7.77 -6.36
C ASP A 104 8.85 -7.48 -7.63
N HIS A 105 7.84 -6.63 -7.53
CA HIS A 105 7.01 -6.23 -8.66
C HIS A 105 7.55 -4.99 -9.39
N GLN A 106 8.53 -4.30 -8.82
CA GLN A 106 9.13 -3.11 -9.42
C GLN A 106 10.10 -3.48 -10.55
N ASN A 107 10.15 -2.62 -11.56
CA ASN A 107 11.07 -2.81 -12.68
C ASN A 107 12.53 -2.66 -12.24
N ILE A 108 13.36 -3.59 -12.68
CA ILE A 108 14.81 -3.52 -12.49
C ILE A 108 15.38 -2.57 -13.54
N THR A 109 16.28 -1.68 -13.13
CA THR A 109 16.95 -0.75 -14.06
C THR A 109 17.92 -1.47 -15.00
N ASP A 110 18.08 -0.95 -16.22
CA ASP A 110 18.93 -1.57 -17.26
C ASP A 110 20.39 -1.75 -16.83
N GLU A 111 20.91 -0.89 -15.92
CA GLU A 111 22.25 -1.02 -15.36
C GLU A 111 22.41 -2.26 -14.44
N ALA A 112 21.33 -2.65 -13.76
CA ALA A 112 21.32 -3.86 -12.93
C ALA A 112 21.14 -5.14 -13.76
N GLN A 113 20.47 -5.06 -14.93
CA GLN A 113 20.12 -6.20 -15.78
C GLN A 113 21.32 -6.97 -16.35
N GLY A 114 22.36 -6.27 -16.83
CA GLY A 114 23.46 -6.89 -17.60
C GLY A 114 24.31 -7.92 -16.86
N ARG A 115 24.03 -8.19 -15.57
CA ARG A 115 24.81 -9.06 -14.69
C ARG A 115 23.98 -10.00 -13.80
N LEU A 116 22.65 -10.05 -14.03
CA LEU A 116 21.74 -10.89 -13.25
C LEU A 116 21.46 -12.20 -13.94
N THR A 117 21.38 -13.26 -13.17
CA THR A 117 20.92 -14.55 -13.65
C THR A 117 19.41 -14.65 -13.46
N ALA A 118 18.69 -15.17 -14.45
CA ALA A 118 17.23 -15.29 -14.44
C ALA A 118 16.68 -16.16 -13.29
N ASP A 119 17.56 -16.90 -12.63
CA ASP A 119 17.25 -17.77 -11.49
C ASP A 119 17.34 -17.08 -10.13
N THR A 120 17.70 -15.79 -10.08
CA THR A 120 17.77 -15.00 -8.84
C THR A 120 16.76 -13.86 -8.78
N VAL A 121 16.30 -13.36 -9.92
CA VAL A 121 15.39 -12.21 -10.00
C VAL A 121 14.40 -12.38 -11.14
N ILE A 122 13.13 -12.05 -10.87
CA ILE A 122 12.08 -12.00 -11.90
C ILE A 122 11.93 -10.56 -12.38
N ASN A 123 12.25 -10.28 -13.63
CA ASN A 123 12.02 -8.99 -14.26
C ASN A 123 10.69 -8.99 -15.03
N LEU A 124 9.66 -8.35 -14.48
CA LEU A 124 8.33 -8.29 -15.05
C LEU A 124 8.30 -7.54 -16.41
N LYS A 125 9.16 -6.53 -16.58
CA LYS A 125 9.27 -5.77 -17.84
C LYS A 125 9.66 -6.68 -19.00
N GLU A 126 10.59 -7.62 -18.80
CA GLU A 126 10.95 -8.63 -19.81
C GLU A 126 9.78 -9.57 -20.13
N CYS A 127 8.95 -9.84 -19.12
CA CYS A 127 7.73 -10.63 -19.28
C CYS A 127 6.57 -9.83 -19.90
N GLY A 128 6.75 -8.55 -20.22
CA GLY A 128 5.71 -7.69 -20.78
C GLY A 128 4.53 -7.45 -19.82
N ILE A 129 4.79 -7.48 -18.50
CA ILE A 129 3.80 -7.30 -17.42
C ILE A 129 4.09 -5.98 -16.72
N ASP A 130 3.06 -5.17 -16.51
CA ASP A 130 3.15 -3.93 -15.75
C ASP A 130 3.02 -4.22 -14.24
N GLY A 131 4.16 -4.33 -13.56
CA GLY A 131 4.21 -4.55 -12.11
C GLY A 131 3.60 -3.42 -11.29
N GLY A 132 3.43 -2.22 -11.86
CA GLY A 132 2.73 -1.11 -11.19
C GLY A 132 1.20 -1.20 -11.21
N LYS A 133 0.63 -2.08 -12.04
CA LYS A 133 -0.82 -2.13 -12.29
C LYS A 133 -1.44 -3.52 -12.21
N GLU A 134 -0.72 -4.55 -12.67
CA GLU A 134 -1.30 -5.86 -12.97
C GLU A 134 -0.93 -6.93 -11.94
N ILE A 135 0.14 -6.72 -11.17
CA ILE A 135 0.62 -7.66 -10.17
C ILE A 135 1.46 -6.95 -9.10
N SER A 136 1.28 -7.33 -7.84
CA SER A 136 2.07 -6.90 -6.68
C SER A 136 3.13 -7.95 -6.31
N SER A 137 4.02 -7.63 -5.37
CA SER A 137 4.97 -8.62 -4.83
C SER A 137 4.27 -9.81 -4.19
N GLY A 138 3.12 -9.57 -3.49
CA GLY A 138 2.28 -10.66 -2.98
C GLY A 138 1.61 -11.47 -4.07
N GLY A 139 1.29 -10.84 -5.19
CA GLY A 139 0.83 -11.55 -6.38
C GLY A 139 1.89 -12.50 -6.95
N LEU A 140 3.16 -12.04 -7.04
CA LEU A 140 4.28 -12.89 -7.47
C LEU A 140 4.55 -14.03 -6.49
N ALA A 141 4.58 -13.74 -5.19
CA ALA A 141 4.73 -14.75 -4.15
C ALA A 141 3.59 -15.79 -4.19
N TYR A 142 2.37 -15.35 -4.51
CA TYR A 142 1.23 -16.24 -4.68
C TYR A 142 1.34 -17.12 -5.92
N LEU A 143 1.74 -16.58 -7.07
CA LEU A 143 1.98 -17.40 -8.27
C LEU A 143 3.05 -18.46 -8.01
N LEU A 144 4.14 -18.08 -7.33
CA LEU A 144 5.18 -19.01 -6.92
C LEU A 144 4.61 -20.13 -6.02
N ALA A 145 3.83 -19.77 -5.01
CA ALA A 145 3.21 -20.73 -4.12
C ALA A 145 2.20 -21.64 -4.84
N LEU A 146 1.42 -21.09 -5.78
CA LEU A 146 0.44 -21.84 -6.56
C LEU A 146 1.10 -22.86 -7.48
N GLU A 147 2.23 -22.51 -8.10
CA GLU A 147 3.02 -23.41 -8.93
C GLU A 147 3.60 -24.57 -8.12
N ALA A 148 4.12 -24.29 -6.91
CA ALA A 148 4.60 -25.32 -6.00
C ALA A 148 3.47 -26.28 -5.58
N SER A 149 2.25 -25.80 -5.33
CA SER A 149 1.11 -26.66 -4.99
C SER A 149 -0.24 -25.96 -5.10
N ASN A 150 -1.21 -26.61 -5.72
CA ASN A 150 -2.61 -26.17 -5.72
C ASN A 150 -3.26 -26.08 -4.32
N LYS A 151 -2.64 -26.65 -3.28
CA LYS A 151 -3.08 -26.48 -1.90
C LYS A 151 -2.92 -25.03 -1.40
N ASN A 152 -2.15 -24.21 -2.11
CA ASN A 152 -1.90 -22.81 -1.78
C ASN A 152 -2.95 -21.82 -2.33
N ARG A 153 -4.03 -22.32 -2.93
CA ARG A 153 -5.12 -21.47 -3.49
C ARG A 153 -5.76 -20.54 -2.45
N ASP A 154 -5.79 -20.92 -1.19
CA ASP A 154 -6.32 -20.13 -0.07
C ASP A 154 -5.51 -18.84 0.20
N LEU A 155 -4.24 -18.82 -0.23
CA LEU A 155 -3.36 -17.64 -0.11
C LEU A 155 -3.74 -16.53 -1.12
N SER A 156 -4.59 -16.80 -2.11
CA SER A 156 -5.06 -15.80 -3.09
C SER A 156 -5.67 -14.56 -2.45
N LYS A 157 -6.31 -14.69 -1.29
CA LYS A 157 -6.86 -13.56 -0.53
C LYS A 157 -5.77 -12.57 -0.09
N LEU A 158 -4.58 -13.05 0.30
CA LEU A 158 -3.44 -12.19 0.66
C LEU A 158 -2.84 -11.51 -0.57
N ALA A 159 -2.83 -12.17 -1.74
CA ALA A 159 -2.43 -11.54 -2.99
C ALA A 159 -3.39 -10.40 -3.38
N VAL A 160 -4.70 -10.54 -3.11
CA VAL A 160 -5.67 -9.45 -3.30
C VAL A 160 -5.41 -8.29 -2.33
N VAL A 161 -5.18 -8.56 -1.03
CA VAL A 161 -4.84 -7.52 -0.04
C VAL A 161 -3.55 -6.79 -0.45
N SER A 162 -2.55 -7.51 -0.90
CA SER A 162 -1.29 -6.98 -1.40
C SER A 162 -1.49 -6.05 -2.62
N ALA A 163 -2.29 -6.46 -3.61
CA ALA A 163 -2.61 -5.63 -4.77
C ALA A 163 -3.37 -4.34 -4.40
N LEU A 164 -4.27 -4.41 -3.40
CA LEU A 164 -4.95 -3.24 -2.85
C LEU A 164 -3.99 -2.30 -2.10
N ALA A 165 -2.98 -2.86 -1.41
CA ALA A 165 -1.93 -2.08 -0.75
C ALA A 165 -1.12 -1.25 -1.76
N GLU A 166 -0.88 -1.81 -2.95
CA GLU A 166 -0.22 -1.15 -4.08
C GLU A 166 -1.13 -0.21 -4.88
N LYS A 167 -2.39 -0.02 -4.45
CA LYS A 167 -3.40 0.81 -5.14
C LYS A 167 -3.60 0.39 -6.60
N GLN A 168 -3.52 -0.90 -6.90
CA GLN A 168 -3.68 -1.47 -8.25
C GLN A 168 -5.15 -1.68 -8.64
N ASP A 169 -6.09 -1.22 -7.81
CA ASP A 169 -7.54 -1.20 -8.09
C ASP A 169 -7.91 -0.03 -9.02
N ILE A 170 -7.26 0.04 -10.17
CA ILE A 170 -7.38 1.12 -11.16
C ILE A 170 -8.37 0.82 -12.29
N GLY A 171 -8.98 -0.35 -12.29
CA GLY A 171 -9.99 -0.75 -13.26
C GLY A 171 -11.34 -0.06 -13.03
N GLU A 172 -12.30 -0.33 -13.92
CA GLU A 172 -13.66 0.19 -13.80
C GLU A 172 -14.23 -0.13 -12.40
N LYS A 173 -14.87 0.87 -11.78
CA LYS A 173 -15.42 0.76 -10.41
C LYS A 173 -14.40 0.30 -9.37
N ARG A 174 -13.17 0.78 -9.48
CA ARG A 174 -12.09 0.41 -8.54
C ARG A 174 -11.90 -1.10 -8.47
N SER A 175 -11.91 -1.76 -9.61
CA SER A 175 -11.59 -3.19 -9.72
C SER A 175 -10.10 -3.42 -9.92
N LEU A 176 -9.64 -4.58 -9.47
CA LEU A 176 -8.31 -5.09 -9.78
C LEU A 176 -8.29 -5.64 -11.22
N ILE A 177 -7.22 -5.36 -11.96
CA ILE A 177 -7.08 -5.72 -13.38
C ILE A 177 -5.90 -6.69 -13.61
N GLY A 178 -5.73 -7.13 -14.84
CA GLY A 178 -4.63 -8.00 -15.26
C GLY A 178 -4.57 -9.29 -14.45
N ILE A 179 -3.39 -9.68 -14.01
CA ILE A 179 -3.15 -10.91 -13.23
C ILE A 179 -3.83 -10.82 -11.86
N ASN A 180 -3.91 -9.64 -11.24
CA ASN A 180 -4.62 -9.45 -9.97
C ASN A 180 -6.09 -9.88 -10.04
N SER A 181 -6.76 -9.71 -11.19
CA SER A 181 -8.14 -10.16 -11.36
C SER A 181 -8.30 -11.69 -11.29
N GLU A 182 -7.27 -12.44 -11.65
CA GLU A 182 -7.26 -13.89 -11.53
C GLU A 182 -7.18 -14.35 -10.07
N PHE A 183 -6.46 -13.60 -9.23
CA PHE A 183 -6.41 -13.84 -7.79
C PHE A 183 -7.77 -13.60 -7.12
N VAL A 184 -8.46 -12.53 -7.55
CA VAL A 184 -9.84 -12.26 -7.12
C VAL A 184 -10.76 -13.44 -7.50
N ASN A 185 -10.72 -13.89 -8.76
CA ASN A 185 -11.52 -15.00 -9.24
C ASN A 185 -11.22 -16.30 -8.47
N THR A 186 -9.93 -16.55 -8.18
CA THR A 186 -9.53 -17.72 -7.38
C THR A 186 -10.08 -17.64 -5.97
N ALA A 187 -9.89 -16.50 -5.28
CA ALA A 187 -10.36 -16.30 -3.92
C ALA A 187 -11.89 -16.39 -3.82
N GLN A 188 -12.63 -15.88 -4.82
CA GLN A 188 -14.09 -16.03 -4.89
C GLN A 188 -14.50 -17.49 -5.13
N SER A 189 -13.82 -18.21 -6.03
CA SER A 189 -14.16 -19.60 -6.38
C SER A 189 -14.05 -20.57 -5.20
N ILE A 190 -13.12 -20.31 -4.27
CA ILE A 190 -12.94 -21.09 -3.03
C ILE A 190 -13.75 -20.54 -1.85
N GLY A 191 -14.52 -19.47 -2.04
CA GLY A 191 -15.35 -18.86 -1.00
C GLY A 191 -14.58 -18.00 0.01
N ALA A 192 -13.29 -17.71 -0.19
CA ALA A 192 -12.49 -16.91 0.73
C ALA A 192 -12.75 -15.39 0.60
N LEU A 193 -13.24 -14.94 -0.56
CA LEU A 193 -13.49 -13.53 -0.86
C LEU A 193 -14.90 -13.32 -1.41
N SER A 194 -15.51 -12.18 -1.08
CA SER A 194 -16.70 -11.64 -1.72
C SER A 194 -16.37 -10.30 -2.33
N VAL A 195 -16.76 -10.07 -3.58
CA VAL A 195 -16.64 -8.76 -4.22
C VAL A 195 -18.03 -8.27 -4.61
N LYS A 196 -18.37 -7.07 -4.17
CA LYS A 196 -19.67 -6.43 -4.46
C LYS A 196 -19.48 -4.95 -4.72
N PRO A 197 -20.30 -4.32 -5.57
CA PRO A 197 -20.34 -2.87 -5.65
C PRO A 197 -20.81 -2.28 -4.32
N GLY A 198 -20.18 -1.20 -3.89
CA GLY A 198 -20.54 -0.56 -2.63
C GLY A 198 -19.84 0.78 -2.41
N LEU A 199 -20.00 1.33 -1.21
CA LEU A 199 -19.31 2.54 -0.76
C LEU A 199 -17.85 2.23 -0.45
N LEU A 200 -16.94 3.09 -0.88
CA LEU A 200 -15.51 3.05 -0.56
C LEU A 200 -15.26 3.60 0.86
N ILE A 201 -16.11 3.23 1.78
CA ILE A 201 -15.96 3.52 3.21
C ILE A 201 -15.57 2.23 3.90
N THR A 202 -14.42 2.22 4.56
CA THR A 202 -13.92 1.07 5.31
C THR A 202 -14.70 0.87 6.61
N GLY A 203 -14.61 -0.32 7.21
CA GLY A 203 -15.31 -0.63 8.45
C GLY A 203 -16.69 -1.24 8.23
N GLU A 204 -16.79 -2.24 7.38
CA GLU A 204 -18.05 -2.96 7.10
C GLU A 204 -18.76 -3.46 8.38
N THR A 205 -18.02 -3.78 9.43
CA THR A 205 -18.53 -4.26 10.73
C THR A 205 -18.84 -3.14 11.73
N MET A 206 -18.61 -1.89 11.36
CA MET A 206 -18.82 -0.72 12.23
C MET A 206 -20.21 -0.12 12.03
N PRO A 207 -20.80 0.52 13.08
CA PRO A 207 -21.97 1.38 12.93
C PRO A 207 -21.76 2.42 11.81
N ILE A 208 -22.79 2.72 11.02
CA ILE A 208 -22.69 3.54 9.81
C ILE A 208 -21.97 4.88 10.06
N ALA A 209 -22.39 5.60 11.11
CA ALA A 209 -21.80 6.90 11.44
C ALA A 209 -20.33 6.78 11.90
N GLU A 210 -19.99 5.72 12.61
CA GLU A 210 -18.61 5.44 13.03
C GLU A 210 -17.73 5.08 11.85
N ALA A 211 -18.22 4.25 10.91
CA ALA A 211 -17.51 3.91 9.69
C ALA A 211 -17.16 5.17 8.87
N ILE A 212 -18.13 6.09 8.69
CA ILE A 212 -17.90 7.37 7.99
C ILE A 212 -16.84 8.21 8.73
N ALA A 213 -16.99 8.37 10.04
CA ALA A 213 -16.09 9.20 10.85
C ALA A 213 -14.67 8.62 10.94
N SER A 214 -14.51 7.30 10.86
CA SER A 214 -13.21 6.62 10.98
C SER A 214 -12.54 6.34 9.64
N ASN A 215 -13.21 6.65 8.52
CA ASN A 215 -12.69 6.37 7.18
C ASN A 215 -11.51 7.28 6.84
N LEU A 216 -10.38 6.67 6.45
CA LEU A 216 -9.16 7.40 6.10
C LEU A 216 -9.02 7.62 4.60
N SER A 217 -9.60 6.74 3.78
CA SER A 217 -9.51 6.83 2.33
C SER A 217 -10.77 6.24 1.65
N PRO A 218 -11.54 7.06 0.92
CA PRO A 218 -11.37 8.52 0.78
C PRO A 218 -11.63 9.27 2.08
N CYS A 219 -10.81 10.28 2.37
CA CYS A 219 -11.11 11.22 3.43
C CYS A 219 -12.25 12.14 2.96
N ILE A 220 -13.28 12.26 3.78
CA ILE A 220 -14.45 13.09 3.49
C ILE A 220 -14.39 14.32 4.40
N ASP A 221 -14.10 15.44 3.81
CA ASP A 221 -13.93 16.71 4.54
C ASP A 221 -15.16 17.04 5.38
N GLY A 222 -14.95 17.34 6.66
CA GLY A 222 -16.01 17.64 7.62
C GLY A 222 -16.75 16.42 8.19
N LEU A 223 -16.53 15.21 7.66
CA LEU A 223 -17.07 13.94 8.18
C LEU A 223 -15.99 13.06 8.77
N THR A 224 -14.85 12.88 8.09
CA THR A 224 -13.71 12.12 8.63
C THR A 224 -13.24 12.77 9.93
N TRP A 225 -13.10 11.93 10.99
CA TRP A 225 -12.81 12.33 12.37
C TRP A 225 -13.86 13.22 13.06
N ASN A 226 -15.03 13.37 12.44
CA ASN A 226 -16.15 14.12 13.01
C ASN A 226 -17.39 13.23 13.16
N TYR A 227 -17.46 12.54 14.30
CA TYR A 227 -18.57 11.64 14.60
C TYR A 227 -19.92 12.37 14.63
N GLU A 228 -19.98 13.59 15.18
CA GLU A 228 -21.22 14.36 15.30
C GLU A 228 -21.81 14.67 13.91
N ASN A 229 -21.02 15.21 13.03
CA ASN A 229 -21.45 15.47 11.66
C ASN A 229 -21.84 14.19 10.92
N SER A 230 -21.06 13.11 11.07
CA SER A 230 -21.34 11.81 10.45
C SER A 230 -22.65 11.21 10.98
N TYR A 231 -22.92 11.34 12.27
CA TYR A 231 -24.17 10.92 12.87
C TYR A 231 -25.36 11.75 12.38
N LEU A 232 -25.24 13.08 12.38
CA LEU A 232 -26.30 13.98 11.89
C LEU A 232 -26.59 13.75 10.40
N LEU A 233 -25.57 13.56 9.58
CA LEU A 233 -25.72 13.21 8.17
C LEU A 233 -26.51 11.92 8.00
N THR A 234 -26.08 10.85 8.69
CA THR A 234 -26.74 9.55 8.60
C THR A 234 -28.20 9.62 9.10
N LYS A 235 -28.44 10.33 10.19
CA LYS A 235 -29.78 10.55 10.74
C LYS A 235 -30.71 11.31 9.77
N ASN A 236 -30.18 12.35 9.14
CA ASN A 236 -30.95 13.23 8.24
C ASN A 236 -31.12 12.65 6.83
N SER A 237 -30.35 11.60 6.47
CA SER A 237 -30.51 10.92 5.18
C SER A 237 -31.77 10.07 5.07
N GLY A 238 -32.49 9.84 6.18
CA GLY A 238 -33.68 8.99 6.23
C GLY A 238 -33.38 7.49 6.40
N LEU A 239 -32.11 7.12 6.53
CA LEU A 239 -31.73 5.73 6.79
C LEU A 239 -32.16 5.29 8.22
N ARG A 240 -32.54 4.02 8.34
CA ARG A 240 -32.76 3.43 9.64
C ARG A 240 -31.42 3.20 10.34
N LEU A 241 -31.19 3.86 11.48
CA LEU A 241 -29.95 3.74 12.24
C LEU A 241 -29.87 2.46 13.07
N LYS A 242 -31.03 1.90 13.45
CA LYS A 242 -31.12 0.70 14.29
C LYS A 242 -31.89 -0.41 13.58
N ASN A 243 -31.48 -1.63 13.80
CA ASN A 243 -32.17 -2.82 13.34
C ASN A 243 -33.43 -3.11 14.22
N LYS A 244 -34.18 -4.17 13.89
CA LYS A 244 -35.40 -4.56 14.60
C LYS A 244 -35.18 -4.91 16.08
N ASN A 245 -33.92 -5.24 16.43
CA ASN A 245 -33.53 -5.60 17.80
C ASN A 245 -33.02 -4.41 18.60
N GLY A 246 -33.08 -3.19 18.05
CA GLY A 246 -32.60 -1.97 18.70
C GLY A 246 -31.08 -1.75 18.64
N GLN A 247 -30.32 -2.63 17.98
CA GLN A 247 -28.87 -2.51 17.79
C GLN A 247 -28.57 -1.55 16.64
N TRP A 248 -27.42 -0.84 16.73
CA TRP A 248 -26.93 0.00 15.64
C TRP A 248 -26.66 -0.84 14.41
N ARG A 249 -27.16 -0.40 13.26
CA ARG A 249 -26.88 -1.03 11.99
C ARG A 249 -25.45 -0.76 11.56
N ILE A 250 -24.80 -1.80 11.07
CA ILE A 250 -23.45 -1.72 10.53
C ILE A 250 -23.48 -1.42 9.01
N LEU A 251 -22.36 -0.93 8.49
CA LEU A 251 -22.24 -0.52 7.08
C LEU A 251 -22.56 -1.68 6.11
N ALA A 252 -22.17 -2.91 6.47
CA ALA A 252 -22.44 -4.11 5.66
C ALA A 252 -23.91 -4.46 5.50
N GLU A 253 -24.80 -3.98 6.40
CA GLU A 253 -26.25 -4.24 6.38
C GLU A 253 -27.02 -3.35 5.39
N LEU A 254 -26.38 -2.31 4.83
CA LEU A 254 -27.01 -1.45 3.85
C LEU A 254 -27.22 -2.18 2.51
N ASP A 255 -28.42 -2.14 2.00
CA ASP A 255 -28.73 -2.61 0.64
C ASP A 255 -28.25 -1.59 -0.42
N GLN A 256 -28.46 -1.91 -1.69
CA GLN A 256 -27.99 -1.07 -2.79
C GLN A 256 -28.70 0.29 -2.84
N GLU A 257 -30.00 0.35 -2.54
CA GLU A 257 -30.76 1.59 -2.51
C GLU A 257 -30.31 2.49 -1.35
N GLU A 258 -30.18 1.93 -0.16
CA GLU A 258 -29.69 2.62 1.03
C GLU A 258 -28.27 3.16 0.85
N ARG A 259 -27.39 2.42 0.16
CA ARG A 259 -26.05 2.90 -0.20
C ARG A 259 -26.11 4.09 -1.15
N GLY A 260 -27.03 4.08 -2.11
CA GLY A 260 -27.30 5.23 -2.99
C GLY A 260 -27.74 6.46 -2.20
N VAL A 261 -28.67 6.29 -1.28
CA VAL A 261 -29.14 7.37 -0.38
C VAL A 261 -27.99 7.95 0.44
N LEU A 262 -27.13 7.10 0.99
CA LEU A 262 -25.96 7.56 1.78
C LEU A 262 -24.94 8.29 0.90
N THR A 263 -24.66 7.78 -0.32
CA THR A 263 -23.79 8.44 -1.30
C THR A 263 -24.26 9.85 -1.62
N GLU A 264 -25.55 10.00 -1.97
CA GLU A 264 -26.14 11.30 -2.25
C GLU A 264 -26.09 12.26 -1.04
N ALA A 265 -26.33 11.73 0.17
CA ALA A 265 -26.27 12.53 1.39
C ALA A 265 -24.85 13.09 1.63
N ILE A 266 -23.80 12.28 1.39
CA ILE A 266 -22.40 12.70 1.50
C ILE A 266 -22.09 13.77 0.45
N ILE A 267 -22.47 13.58 -0.81
CA ILE A 267 -22.25 14.56 -1.90
C ILE A 267 -22.96 15.87 -1.59
N LYS A 268 -24.21 15.83 -1.13
CA LYS A 268 -24.97 17.02 -0.72
C LYS A 268 -24.31 17.74 0.46
N PHE A 269 -23.80 17.00 1.44
CA PHE A 269 -23.06 17.59 2.57
C PHE A 269 -21.81 18.33 2.07
N MET A 270 -21.04 17.73 1.19
CA MET A 270 -19.85 18.35 0.63
C MET A 270 -20.16 19.56 -0.25
N ALA A 271 -21.30 19.58 -0.95
CA ALA A 271 -21.75 20.72 -1.75
C ALA A 271 -22.03 21.98 -0.91
N THR A 272 -22.23 21.86 0.40
CA THR A 272 -22.38 23.03 1.30
C THR A 272 -21.03 23.66 1.70
N SER A 273 -19.93 22.99 1.41
CA SER A 273 -18.57 23.47 1.67
C SER A 273 -18.00 24.17 0.42
N ALA A 274 -17.02 25.05 0.60
CA ALA A 274 -16.47 25.86 -0.50
C ALA A 274 -15.51 25.05 -1.41
N TYR A 275 -16.00 23.96 -2.02
CA TYR A 275 -15.24 23.17 -2.99
C TYR A 275 -15.28 23.81 -4.37
N THR A 276 -14.16 23.82 -5.07
CA THR A 276 -14.08 24.21 -6.48
C THR A 276 -14.66 23.16 -7.41
N GLU A 277 -14.56 21.87 -7.04
CA GLU A 277 -15.16 20.75 -7.76
C GLU A 277 -15.87 19.83 -6.77
N LEU A 278 -17.12 19.46 -7.04
CA LEU A 278 -17.86 18.51 -6.22
C LEU A 278 -17.41 17.08 -6.52
N PRO A 279 -17.32 16.23 -5.49
CA PRO A 279 -17.09 14.81 -5.70
C PRO A 279 -18.23 14.19 -6.50
N GLN A 280 -17.87 13.23 -7.35
CA GLN A 280 -18.84 12.46 -8.10
C GLN A 280 -19.16 11.15 -7.37
N PRO A 281 -20.30 10.49 -7.64
CA PRO A 281 -20.60 9.18 -7.03
C PRO A 281 -19.49 8.15 -7.18
N GLU A 282 -18.74 8.22 -8.29
CA GLU A 282 -17.61 7.32 -8.61
C GLU A 282 -16.43 7.51 -7.65
N ASP A 283 -16.29 8.64 -7.00
CA ASP A 283 -15.25 8.89 -5.99
C ASP A 283 -15.55 8.15 -4.68
N LEU A 284 -16.82 7.86 -4.42
CA LEU A 284 -17.32 7.24 -3.20
C LEU A 284 -17.73 5.78 -3.39
N THR A 285 -17.82 5.29 -4.63
CA THR A 285 -18.34 3.95 -4.93
C THR A 285 -17.33 3.13 -5.71
N GLY A 286 -17.37 1.82 -5.48
CA GLY A 286 -16.45 0.91 -6.17
C GLY A 286 -16.64 -0.53 -5.75
N SER A 287 -15.68 -1.37 -6.11
CA SER A 287 -15.63 -2.77 -5.71
C SER A 287 -15.20 -2.89 -4.25
N ILE A 288 -16.03 -3.48 -3.41
CA ILE A 288 -15.75 -3.80 -2.01
C ILE A 288 -15.29 -5.26 -1.93
N TYR A 289 -14.10 -5.46 -1.39
CA TYR A 289 -13.45 -6.76 -1.23
C TYR A 289 -13.57 -7.21 0.22
N SER A 290 -14.45 -8.19 0.50
CA SER A 290 -14.72 -8.66 1.87
C SER A 290 -14.19 -10.07 2.07
N LEU A 291 -13.29 -10.26 3.05
CA LEU A 291 -12.77 -11.56 3.45
C LEU A 291 -13.86 -12.33 4.22
N ARG A 292 -14.23 -13.52 3.72
CA ARG A 292 -15.38 -14.30 4.25
C ARG A 292 -15.05 -15.11 5.49
N GLU A 293 -13.78 -15.44 5.67
CA GLU A 293 -13.33 -16.20 6.85
C GLU A 293 -13.32 -15.35 8.13
N ASP A 294 -13.41 -14.02 7.98
CA ASP A 294 -13.31 -13.04 9.06
C ASP A 294 -14.58 -12.16 9.19
N PRO A 295 -15.78 -12.75 9.33
CA PRO A 295 -17.04 -12.03 9.15
C PRO A 295 -17.31 -10.95 10.21
N GLU A 296 -16.71 -11.05 11.39
CA GLU A 296 -16.95 -10.15 12.53
C GLU A 296 -15.72 -9.33 12.94
N THR A 297 -14.61 -9.46 12.22
CA THR A 297 -13.35 -8.78 12.55
C THR A 297 -13.13 -7.51 11.72
N SER A 298 -12.26 -6.63 12.19
CA SER A 298 -11.85 -5.42 11.49
C SER A 298 -11.19 -5.71 10.12
N ILE A 299 -10.56 -6.87 9.97
CA ILE A 299 -9.88 -7.28 8.74
C ILE A 299 -10.81 -7.88 7.67
N ARG A 300 -12.12 -7.99 7.94
CA ARG A 300 -13.12 -8.40 6.94
C ARG A 300 -13.05 -7.50 5.69
N ASP A 301 -12.99 -6.20 5.86
CA ASP A 301 -12.74 -5.28 4.75
C ASP A 301 -11.26 -5.33 4.37
N ALA A 302 -10.96 -5.77 3.14
CA ALA A 302 -9.58 -5.94 2.68
C ALA A 302 -8.79 -4.61 2.65
N ARG A 303 -9.44 -3.46 2.41
CA ARG A 303 -8.78 -2.15 2.48
C ARG A 303 -8.50 -1.74 3.92
N GLN A 304 -9.40 -2.05 4.86
CA GLN A 304 -9.12 -1.83 6.29
C GLN A 304 -7.99 -2.74 6.78
N PHE A 305 -7.92 -3.97 6.27
CA PHE A 305 -6.79 -4.85 6.56
C PHE A 305 -5.46 -4.27 6.05
N VAL A 306 -5.42 -3.68 4.86
CA VAL A 306 -4.24 -2.94 4.36
C VAL A 306 -3.83 -1.83 5.33
N GLU A 307 -4.78 -1.03 5.82
CA GLU A 307 -4.48 0.06 6.77
C GLU A 307 -3.96 -0.47 8.12
N LEU A 308 -4.48 -1.60 8.60
CA LEU A 308 -3.97 -2.26 9.80
C LEU A 308 -2.53 -2.75 9.61
N LEU A 309 -2.22 -3.40 8.48
CA LEU A 309 -0.86 -3.83 8.15
C LEU A 309 0.09 -2.63 8.01
N LYS A 310 -0.37 -1.52 7.41
CA LYS A 310 0.37 -0.26 7.33
C LYS A 310 0.73 0.28 8.72
N ALA A 311 -0.22 0.22 9.65
CA ALA A 311 0.01 0.62 11.04
C ALA A 311 1.05 -0.27 11.74
N CYS A 312 1.00 -1.60 11.53
CA CYS A 312 2.01 -2.53 12.03
C CYS A 312 3.40 -2.18 11.48
N GLY A 313 3.50 -1.84 10.19
CA GLY A 313 4.74 -1.40 9.56
C GLY A 313 5.27 -0.11 10.17
N TYR A 314 4.41 0.90 10.30
CA TYR A 314 4.76 2.16 10.94
C TYR A 314 5.31 1.98 12.36
N ALA A 315 4.67 1.14 13.16
CA ALA A 315 5.10 0.84 14.53
C ALA A 315 6.35 -0.05 14.61
N ASN A 316 6.95 -0.43 13.48
CA ASN A 316 8.04 -1.42 13.38
C ASN A 316 7.69 -2.75 14.07
N LYS A 317 6.43 -3.16 13.96
CA LYS A 317 5.84 -4.39 14.49
C LYS A 317 5.42 -5.34 13.37
N GLY A 318 6.26 -5.48 12.35
CA GLY A 318 5.97 -6.33 11.19
C GLY A 318 5.65 -7.78 11.56
N GLY A 319 6.23 -8.31 12.65
CA GLY A 319 5.90 -9.64 13.16
C GLY A 319 4.41 -9.80 13.55
N ILE A 320 3.76 -8.73 14.06
CA ILE A 320 2.31 -8.72 14.30
C ILE A 320 1.55 -8.83 12.98
N GLY A 321 1.92 -8.01 11.96
CA GLY A 321 1.32 -8.08 10.63
C GLY A 321 1.46 -9.47 9.99
N ILE A 322 2.64 -10.08 10.06
CA ILE A 322 2.88 -11.46 9.61
C ILE A 322 1.95 -12.45 10.33
N GLY A 323 1.87 -12.37 11.67
CA GLY A 323 0.99 -13.26 12.47
C GLY A 323 -0.48 -13.16 12.06
N ILE A 324 -0.99 -11.95 11.80
CA ILE A 324 -2.36 -11.73 11.31
C ILE A 324 -2.53 -12.33 9.90
N CYS A 325 -1.59 -12.11 8.99
CA CYS A 325 -1.59 -12.70 7.65
C CYS A 325 -1.54 -14.23 7.70
N MET A 326 -0.83 -14.81 8.66
CA MET A 326 -0.73 -16.26 8.88
C MET A 326 -1.96 -16.87 9.57
N GLY A 327 -2.94 -16.05 9.94
CA GLY A 327 -4.25 -16.51 10.42
C GLY A 327 -4.46 -16.41 11.93
N ASP A 328 -3.61 -15.75 12.70
CA ASP A 328 -3.91 -15.47 14.10
C ASP A 328 -5.06 -14.44 14.19
N ARG A 329 -6.09 -14.81 14.96
CA ARG A 329 -7.32 -14.03 15.13
C ARG A 329 -7.63 -13.75 16.61
N ARG A 330 -6.64 -13.89 17.47
CA ARG A 330 -6.73 -13.68 18.91
C ARG A 330 -5.75 -12.58 19.33
N ASP A 331 -4.84 -12.90 20.24
CA ASP A 331 -3.93 -11.95 20.89
C ASP A 331 -3.13 -11.09 19.88
N ILE A 332 -2.73 -11.66 18.74
CA ILE A 332 -1.97 -10.94 17.72
C ILE A 332 -2.90 -9.98 16.95
N LEU A 333 -4.12 -10.37 16.62
CA LEU A 333 -5.09 -9.46 16.00
C LEU A 333 -5.46 -8.32 16.95
N ASP A 334 -5.74 -8.62 18.23
CA ASP A 334 -6.05 -7.62 19.25
C ASP A 334 -4.91 -6.61 19.43
N GLU A 335 -3.64 -7.08 19.36
CA GLU A 335 -2.48 -6.20 19.39
C GLU A 335 -2.38 -5.35 18.11
N GLY A 336 -2.64 -5.94 16.95
CA GLY A 336 -2.70 -5.22 15.67
C GLY A 336 -3.75 -4.12 15.67
N GLU A 337 -4.93 -4.37 16.22
CA GLU A 337 -6.00 -3.37 16.36
C GLU A 337 -5.62 -2.22 17.31
N ARG A 338 -4.93 -2.52 18.41
CA ARG A 338 -4.39 -1.49 19.31
C ARG A 338 -3.36 -0.61 18.61
N ILE A 339 -2.45 -1.21 17.85
CA ILE A 339 -1.48 -0.49 17.03
C ILE A 339 -2.18 0.38 15.99
N PHE A 340 -3.22 -0.14 15.34
CA PHE A 340 -3.98 0.60 14.33
C PHE A 340 -4.72 1.81 14.94
N LEU A 341 -5.29 1.68 16.13
CA LEU A 341 -5.90 2.81 16.83
C LEU A 341 -4.88 3.89 17.16
N ALA A 342 -3.72 3.52 17.71
CA ALA A 342 -2.63 4.45 18.02
C ALA A 342 -2.10 5.15 16.75
N TYR A 343 -1.97 4.42 15.65
CA TYR A 343 -1.59 4.97 14.34
C TYR A 343 -2.60 6.02 13.85
N LYS A 344 -3.91 5.73 13.94
CA LYS A 344 -4.97 6.68 13.54
C LYS A 344 -4.93 7.98 14.35
N GLU A 345 -4.73 7.87 15.67
CA GLU A 345 -4.60 9.06 16.53
C GLU A 345 -3.36 9.88 16.18
N THR A 346 -2.22 9.23 15.97
CA THR A 346 -0.98 9.92 15.54
C THR A 346 -1.18 10.62 14.19
N LEU A 347 -1.82 9.96 13.22
CA LEU A 347 -2.11 10.55 11.91
C LEU A 347 -3.03 11.77 12.06
N LYS A 348 -4.10 11.65 12.86
CA LYS A 348 -5.03 12.75 13.16
C LYS A 348 -4.33 13.95 13.78
N GLU A 349 -3.43 13.72 14.74
CA GLU A 349 -2.65 14.78 15.36
C GLU A 349 -1.76 15.50 14.35
N ASN A 350 -1.04 14.75 13.50
CA ASN A 350 -0.20 15.33 12.46
C ASN A 350 -1.01 16.20 11.48
N ILE A 351 -2.13 15.69 11.02
CA ILE A 351 -3.04 16.40 10.10
C ILE A 351 -3.64 17.65 10.78
N SER A 352 -4.07 17.52 12.03
CA SER A 352 -4.63 18.65 12.80
C SER A 352 -3.61 19.77 12.95
N ARG A 353 -2.33 19.46 13.22
CA ARG A 353 -1.25 20.46 13.29
C ARG A 353 -1.01 21.14 11.95
N ILE A 354 -1.03 20.40 10.84
CA ILE A 354 -0.89 20.96 9.48
C ILE A 354 -2.01 21.99 9.23
N PHE A 355 -3.24 21.66 9.51
CA PHE A 355 -4.38 22.54 9.21
C PHE A 355 -4.57 23.68 10.23
N SER A 356 -4.09 23.54 11.49
CA SER A 356 -4.15 24.62 12.48
C SER A 356 -3.20 25.77 12.15
N GLU A 357 -2.12 25.51 11.41
CA GLU A 357 -1.12 26.47 11.02
C GLU A 357 -1.17 26.71 9.49
N ARG A 358 -2.05 27.66 9.07
CA ARG A 358 -2.35 27.91 7.65
C ARG A 358 -1.12 28.10 6.73
N TRP A 359 0.00 28.61 7.26
CA TRP A 359 1.23 28.80 6.48
C TRP A 359 1.85 27.47 6.01
N ARG A 360 1.48 26.34 6.64
CA ARG A 360 2.00 25.02 6.29
C ARG A 360 1.36 24.45 5.01
N PHE A 361 0.19 24.95 4.67
CA PHE A 361 -0.58 24.41 3.53
C PHE A 361 -0.70 25.49 2.44
N ASN A 362 -0.04 25.24 1.31
CA ASN A 362 0.00 26.19 0.20
C ASN A 362 -0.54 25.52 -1.06
N ASP A 363 -1.68 26.01 -1.55
CA ASP A 363 -2.34 25.54 -2.75
C ASP A 363 -1.93 26.41 -3.95
N TYR A 364 -1.36 25.80 -4.96
CA TYR A 364 -0.91 26.43 -6.21
C TYR A 364 -1.74 25.92 -7.42
N GLY A 365 -3.00 25.59 -7.22
CA GLY A 365 -3.88 25.05 -8.26
C GLY A 365 -3.73 23.52 -8.39
N ASN A 366 -2.96 23.05 -9.36
CA ASN A 366 -2.79 21.60 -9.59
C ASN A 366 -1.82 20.95 -8.60
N CYS A 367 -1.05 21.75 -7.85
CA CYS A 367 -0.06 21.27 -6.90
C CYS A 367 -0.28 21.87 -5.52
N VAL A 368 -0.27 21.04 -4.49
CA VAL A 368 -0.32 21.45 -3.09
C VAL A 368 1.01 21.13 -2.41
N TYR A 369 1.55 22.12 -1.72
CA TYR A 369 2.78 21.99 -0.98
C TYR A 369 2.52 22.09 0.52
N VAL A 370 3.01 21.09 1.28
CA VAL A 370 2.78 20.99 2.71
C VAL A 370 4.11 20.99 3.47
N PHE A 371 4.27 21.94 4.39
CA PHE A 371 5.40 22.04 5.28
C PHE A 371 5.15 21.22 6.55
N GLY A 372 5.77 20.05 6.63
CA GLY A 372 5.57 19.11 7.72
C GLY A 372 6.59 19.22 8.87
N GLU A 373 7.61 20.08 8.76
CA GLU A 373 8.64 20.21 9.77
C GLU A 373 8.05 20.55 11.15
N GLY A 374 8.40 19.74 12.17
CA GLY A 374 7.86 19.88 13.53
C GLY A 374 6.41 19.42 13.70
N ALA A 375 5.69 19.14 12.62
CA ALA A 375 4.32 18.59 12.65
C ALA A 375 4.26 17.13 12.21
N VAL A 376 5.13 16.70 11.30
CA VAL A 376 5.13 15.35 10.72
C VAL A 376 6.47 14.68 10.98
N HIS A 377 6.43 13.53 11.67
CA HIS A 377 7.61 12.69 11.81
C HIS A 377 7.97 12.04 10.47
N GLU A 378 9.28 11.85 10.19
CA GLU A 378 9.75 11.31 8.91
C GLU A 378 9.15 9.97 8.51
N THR A 379 8.82 9.11 9.51
CA THR A 379 8.18 7.81 9.28
C THR A 379 6.70 7.94 8.92
N MET A 380 6.04 9.06 9.27
CA MET A 380 4.63 9.33 8.97
C MET A 380 4.39 10.05 7.65
N ILE A 381 5.45 10.50 6.98
CA ILE A 381 5.31 11.36 5.81
C ILE A 381 4.48 10.72 4.68
N ASP A 382 4.70 9.44 4.40
CA ASP A 382 3.91 8.70 3.40
C ASP A 382 2.44 8.57 3.82
N SER A 383 2.19 8.31 5.11
CA SER A 383 0.83 8.21 5.65
C SER A 383 0.08 9.52 5.58
N VAL A 384 0.74 10.62 5.95
CA VAL A 384 0.19 11.98 5.86
C VAL A 384 -0.09 12.34 4.38
N CYS A 385 0.86 12.09 3.49
CA CYS A 385 0.71 12.37 2.07
C CYS A 385 -0.43 11.55 1.46
N SER A 386 -0.49 10.24 1.75
CA SER A 386 -1.55 9.35 1.29
C SER A 386 -2.93 9.74 1.82
N PHE A 387 -3.02 10.18 3.08
CA PHE A 387 -4.26 10.69 3.65
C PHE A 387 -4.72 11.97 2.95
N LEU A 388 -3.84 12.96 2.82
CA LEU A 388 -4.17 14.24 2.20
C LEU A 388 -4.63 14.08 0.75
N VAL A 389 -3.91 13.28 -0.05
CA VAL A 389 -4.30 13.02 -1.45
C VAL A 389 -5.56 12.16 -1.55
N GLY A 390 -5.89 11.41 -0.51
CA GLY A 390 -7.14 10.68 -0.37
C GLY A 390 -8.34 11.55 0.00
N CYS A 391 -8.12 12.82 0.41
CA CYS A 391 -9.21 13.75 0.64
C CYS A 391 -9.88 14.12 -0.69
N LEU A 392 -11.20 14.07 -0.72
CA LEU A 392 -11.98 14.32 -1.95
C LEU A 392 -11.73 15.70 -2.54
N SER A 393 -11.38 16.69 -1.70
CA SER A 393 -11.00 18.04 -2.11
C SER A 393 -9.62 18.15 -2.77
N LEU A 394 -8.78 17.14 -2.65
CA LEU A 394 -7.39 17.15 -3.11
C LEU A 394 -7.07 16.02 -4.10
N ASN A 395 -8.03 15.16 -4.41
CA ASN A 395 -7.79 13.93 -5.18
C ASN A 395 -7.49 14.16 -6.68
N ASN A 396 -7.63 15.39 -7.17
CA ASN A 396 -7.26 15.80 -8.53
C ASN A 396 -5.90 16.51 -8.59
N LYS A 397 -5.16 16.62 -7.46
CA LYS A 397 -3.92 17.40 -7.34
C LYS A 397 -2.69 16.50 -7.18
N ILE A 398 -1.52 17.13 -7.33
CA ILE A 398 -0.23 16.58 -6.90
C ILE A 398 0.08 17.17 -5.52
N LEU A 399 0.42 16.33 -4.57
CA LEU A 399 0.84 16.77 -3.23
C LEU A 399 2.34 16.56 -3.05
N LEU A 400 2.99 17.59 -2.53
CA LEU A 400 4.36 17.55 -2.04
C LEU A 400 4.33 17.80 -0.53
N VAL A 401 4.54 16.77 0.26
CA VAL A 401 4.70 16.87 1.70
C VAL A 401 6.19 16.81 2.04
N ARG A 402 6.67 17.71 2.87
CA ARG A 402 8.07 17.81 3.28
C ARG A 402 8.23 17.72 4.78
N THR A 403 9.29 17.04 5.23
CA THR A 403 9.76 17.06 6.62
C THR A 403 11.28 17.00 6.66
N ILE A 404 11.89 16.97 7.84
CA ILE A 404 13.33 16.81 8.05
C ILE A 404 13.59 15.43 8.60
N THR A 405 14.67 14.76 8.16
CA THR A 405 15.13 13.48 8.68
C THR A 405 15.57 13.61 10.15
N LYS A 406 15.46 12.54 10.92
CA LYS A 406 15.75 12.50 12.35
C LYS A 406 17.17 12.99 12.71
N ASP A 407 18.13 12.75 11.84
CA ASP A 407 19.52 13.17 11.99
C ASP A 407 19.75 14.64 11.60
N ASN A 408 18.70 15.34 11.15
CA ASN A 408 18.74 16.71 10.64
C ASN A 408 19.74 16.92 9.49
N SER A 409 20.00 15.93 8.66
CA SER A 409 20.93 16.02 7.53
C SER A 409 20.23 16.30 6.19
N HIS A 410 18.99 15.86 6.03
CA HIS A 410 18.24 15.91 4.78
C HIS A 410 16.81 16.43 4.98
N TYR A 411 16.26 17.02 3.92
CA TYR A 411 14.81 17.08 3.74
C TYR A 411 14.32 15.78 3.17
N LYS A 412 13.23 15.25 3.73
CA LYS A 412 12.50 14.12 3.21
C LYS A 412 11.20 14.62 2.60
N PHE A 413 10.96 14.26 1.35
CA PHE A 413 9.72 14.56 0.63
C PHE A 413 8.95 13.28 0.37
N CYS A 414 7.63 13.38 0.45
CA CYS A 414 6.71 12.45 -0.19
C CYS A 414 5.91 13.21 -1.24
N ILE A 415 5.97 12.78 -2.47
CA ILE A 415 5.29 13.38 -3.61
C ILE A 415 4.32 12.35 -4.15
N THR A 416 3.03 12.67 -4.14
CA THR A 416 2.01 11.73 -4.57
C THR A 416 0.96 12.40 -5.44
N ARG A 417 0.35 11.62 -6.32
CA ARG A 417 -0.66 12.06 -7.27
C ARG A 417 -2.03 11.56 -6.82
N GLY A 418 -3.03 12.45 -6.81
CA GLY A 418 -4.41 12.10 -6.56
C GLY A 418 -4.99 11.21 -7.66
N PHE A 419 -5.97 10.41 -7.30
CA PHE A 419 -6.59 9.44 -8.22
C PHE A 419 -7.19 10.10 -9.47
N ARG A 420 -7.73 11.31 -9.36
CA ARG A 420 -8.32 12.09 -10.46
C ARG A 420 -7.34 13.03 -11.15
N SER A 421 -6.10 13.10 -10.68
CA SER A 421 -5.10 13.96 -11.31
C SER A 421 -4.78 13.48 -12.72
N LYS A 422 -4.86 14.42 -13.68
CA LYS A 422 -4.54 14.19 -15.09
C LYS A 422 -3.08 14.45 -15.43
N PHE A 423 -2.21 14.62 -14.42
CA PHE A 423 -0.80 14.92 -14.64
C PHE A 423 -0.12 13.83 -15.47
N PRO A 424 0.52 14.18 -16.62
CA PRO A 424 0.93 13.19 -17.61
C PRO A 424 2.23 12.45 -17.27
N LEU A 425 3.09 13.04 -16.42
CA LEU A 425 4.41 12.47 -16.15
C LEU A 425 4.38 11.38 -15.06
N ILE A 426 5.33 10.45 -15.15
CA ILE A 426 5.62 9.47 -14.11
C ILE A 426 6.32 10.20 -12.96
N LEU A 427 5.73 10.19 -11.76
CA LEU A 427 6.29 10.91 -10.62
C LEU A 427 7.67 10.40 -10.22
N GLU A 428 7.93 9.12 -10.36
CA GLU A 428 9.24 8.54 -10.05
C GLU A 428 10.35 9.17 -10.90
N ASP A 429 10.15 9.25 -12.22
CA ASP A 429 11.13 9.85 -13.15
C ASP A 429 11.31 11.35 -12.88
N LEU A 430 10.20 12.05 -12.63
CA LEU A 430 10.22 13.47 -12.29
C LEU A 430 11.08 13.72 -11.03
N VAL A 431 10.87 12.93 -9.97
CA VAL A 431 11.53 13.12 -8.69
C VAL A 431 12.99 12.68 -8.77
N LYS A 432 13.30 11.52 -9.37
CA LYS A 432 14.66 11.03 -9.58
C LYS A 432 15.49 12.05 -10.35
N SER A 433 15.00 12.51 -11.51
CA SER A 433 15.71 13.50 -12.32
C SER A 433 15.85 14.89 -11.67
N SER A 434 15.16 15.14 -10.56
CA SER A 434 15.28 16.39 -9.79
C SER A 434 16.14 16.25 -8.53
N SER A 435 16.22 15.06 -7.93
CA SER A 435 16.95 14.80 -6.68
C SER A 435 18.37 14.27 -6.90
N GLU A 436 18.54 13.27 -7.78
CA GLU A 436 19.84 12.60 -7.97
C GLU A 436 20.98 13.54 -8.44
N PRO A 437 20.76 14.50 -9.39
CA PRO A 437 21.82 15.40 -9.84
C PRO A 437 22.37 16.33 -8.74
N ILE A 438 21.61 16.49 -7.64
CA ILE A 438 22.00 17.35 -6.53
C ILE A 438 22.50 16.56 -5.31
N GLY A 439 22.72 15.24 -5.48
CA GLY A 439 23.22 14.36 -4.42
C GLY A 439 22.12 13.82 -3.50
N GLY A 440 20.85 13.87 -3.92
CA GLY A 440 19.74 13.25 -3.25
C GLY A 440 19.52 11.81 -3.73
N ALA A 441 18.59 11.13 -3.07
CA ALA A 441 18.11 9.80 -3.46
C ALA A 441 16.58 9.79 -3.57
N ALA A 442 16.04 9.02 -4.51
CA ALA A 442 14.60 8.87 -4.67
C ALA A 442 14.22 7.40 -4.84
N TRP A 443 13.09 7.01 -4.25
CA TRP A 443 12.51 5.67 -4.34
C TRP A 443 11.00 5.77 -4.23
N GLY A 444 10.29 4.84 -4.83
CA GLY A 444 8.84 4.87 -4.76
C GLY A 444 8.17 4.16 -5.91
N ARG A 445 6.95 4.59 -6.18
CA ARG A 445 6.00 3.98 -7.10
C ARG A 445 5.57 4.97 -8.17
N LEU A 446 4.89 4.48 -9.20
CA LEU A 446 4.35 5.27 -10.30
C LEU A 446 3.62 6.54 -9.86
N ASN A 447 2.80 6.44 -8.79
CA ASN A 447 1.92 7.50 -8.30
C ASN A 447 2.34 8.12 -6.97
N SER A 448 3.42 7.63 -6.34
CA SER A 448 3.91 8.13 -5.06
C SER A 448 5.39 7.84 -4.93
N THR A 449 6.19 8.88 -4.77
CA THR A 449 7.64 8.80 -4.70
C THR A 449 8.14 9.54 -3.47
N ILE A 450 9.04 8.91 -2.74
CA ILE A 450 9.76 9.52 -1.63
C ILE A 450 11.14 9.92 -2.12
N CYS A 451 11.65 11.05 -1.67
CA CYS A 451 13.06 11.40 -1.88
C CYS A 451 13.65 12.09 -0.66
N GLU A 452 14.96 11.94 -0.54
CA GLU A 452 15.77 12.67 0.45
C GLU A 452 16.78 13.53 -0.28
N ILE A 453 16.88 14.79 0.11
CA ILE A 453 17.82 15.76 -0.48
C ILE A 453 18.60 16.47 0.63
N PRO A 454 19.89 16.79 0.42
CA PRO A 454 20.66 17.53 1.40
C PRO A 454 20.02 18.89 1.73
N LEU A 455 20.02 19.32 3.01
CA LEU A 455 19.34 20.55 3.44
C LEU A 455 19.73 21.78 2.60
N LYS A 456 21.01 21.87 2.20
CA LYS A 456 21.55 23.01 1.42
C LYS A 456 21.05 23.04 -0.04
N LYS A 457 20.36 21.99 -0.49
CA LYS A 457 19.92 21.80 -1.87
C LYS A 457 18.42 21.99 -2.10
N LEU A 458 17.72 22.52 -1.09
CA LEU A 458 16.28 22.72 -1.15
C LEU A 458 15.85 23.59 -2.34
N ASP A 459 16.50 24.74 -2.54
CA ASP A 459 16.12 25.68 -3.60
C ASP A 459 16.38 25.10 -5.01
N ASP A 460 17.51 24.39 -5.18
CA ASP A 460 17.84 23.69 -6.43
C ASP A 460 16.76 22.65 -6.75
N PHE A 461 16.38 21.84 -5.76
CA PHE A 461 15.33 20.81 -5.91
C PHE A 461 13.97 21.43 -6.24
N MET A 462 13.55 22.43 -5.45
CA MET A 462 12.24 23.06 -5.64
C MET A 462 12.12 23.79 -6.97
N THR A 463 13.21 24.40 -7.45
CA THR A 463 13.26 25.03 -8.77
C THR A 463 13.11 23.97 -9.89
N SER A 464 13.86 22.88 -9.79
CA SER A 464 13.80 21.79 -10.76
C SER A 464 12.40 21.18 -10.84
N ILE A 465 11.82 20.79 -9.68
CA ILE A 465 10.53 20.10 -9.66
C ILE A 465 9.37 20.98 -10.11
N ARG A 466 9.37 22.27 -9.70
CA ARG A 466 8.33 23.23 -10.12
C ARG A 466 8.39 23.51 -11.62
N THR A 467 9.59 23.65 -12.19
CA THR A 467 9.75 23.85 -13.62
C THR A 467 9.21 22.67 -14.40
N LYS A 468 9.57 21.46 -14.01
CA LYS A 468 9.12 20.24 -14.71
C LYS A 468 7.60 20.01 -14.57
N ILE A 469 7.01 20.30 -13.39
CA ILE A 469 5.56 20.23 -13.22
C ILE A 469 4.86 21.24 -14.14
N ARG A 470 5.33 22.47 -14.16
CA ARG A 470 4.77 23.51 -15.01
C ARG A 470 4.90 23.17 -16.51
N ASP A 471 6.08 22.73 -16.93
CA ASP A 471 6.34 22.44 -18.34
C ASP A 471 5.47 21.26 -18.83
N ALA A 472 5.21 20.26 -17.96
CA ALA A 472 4.31 19.15 -18.26
C ALA A 472 2.81 19.57 -18.36
N GLU A 473 2.40 20.68 -17.76
CA GLU A 473 1.03 21.22 -17.87
C GLU A 473 0.78 21.94 -19.20
N PHE A 474 1.84 22.32 -19.94
CA PHE A 474 1.75 23.04 -21.21
C PHE A 474 1.92 22.14 -22.44
N GLU A 475 2.18 20.84 -22.25
CA GLU A 475 2.32 19.88 -23.37
C GLU A 475 0.96 19.25 -23.78
N ASP A 476 -0.16 19.62 -23.14
CA ASP A 476 -1.54 19.32 -23.53
C ASP A 476 -2.13 20.52 -24.31
#